data_c00018d4a77869f865c88c22e62c5e1b
#
_entry.id   c00018d4a77869f865c88c22e62c5e1b
#
_cell.length_a   1.000
_cell.length_b   1.000
_cell.length_c   1.000
_cell.angle_alpha   90.00
_cell.angle_beta   90.00
_cell.angle_gamma   90.00
#
_symmetry.space_group_name_H-M   'P 1'
#
loop_
_entity.id
_entity.type
_entity.pdbx_description
1 polymer ?
#
loop_
_entity_poly.entity_id
_entity_poly.type
_entity_poly.pdbx_seq_one_letter_code
_entity_poly.pdbx_strand_id
1 'polypeptide(L)'
;DPLHTFDVIKRNHMPGGMMSYESADDLKFYISHGYCPDNASKTLEWAFQDWGASRMAARLGKHSDARMFEKRSRAWTPLFNAELGLVFPKKRNGEWLHQDALSGNGWVEANSWQATWSLSHELPKLVKMMGGADKFCEKLNFAFEQARDLDFVYAYSGGYVSYANQPGCSNAHIFAYGGKPWLTQYWVRQVKERAYGGITPDKGYGGHDEDEGQMGGVSALMALGLFSVTGTESDTPYYDITSPIFDKITIKLNGDYCEGSTFTITTHNNSA
;
A
#
# COMPACT_ATOMS: atom_id res chain seq x y z
N ASP A 1 24.22 13.39 -5.97
CA ASP A 1 25.06 12.19 -6.13
C ASP A 1 24.31 10.95 -5.58
N PRO A 2 23.86 10.03 -6.47
CA PRO A 2 23.09 8.84 -6.05
C PRO A 2 23.83 7.91 -5.09
N LEU A 3 25.15 7.82 -5.19
CA LEU A 3 25.96 6.98 -4.28
C LEU A 3 25.95 7.55 -2.86
N HIS A 4 26.14 8.86 -2.72
CA HIS A 4 26.06 9.53 -1.42
C HIS A 4 24.64 9.39 -0.83
N THR A 5 23.61 9.61 -1.63
CA THR A 5 22.21 9.44 -1.20
C THR A 5 21.97 8.02 -0.68
N PHE A 6 22.44 7.00 -1.40
CA PHE A 6 22.33 5.61 -0.94
C PHE A 6 23.03 5.35 0.38
N ASP A 7 24.23 5.90 0.58
CA ASP A 7 24.99 5.72 1.83
C ASP A 7 24.27 6.37 3.03
N VAL A 8 23.56 7.48 2.81
CA VAL A 8 22.68 8.11 3.82
C VAL A 8 21.47 7.20 4.12
N ILE A 9 20.78 6.71 3.08
CA ILE A 9 19.66 5.78 3.21
C ILE A 9 20.10 4.54 4.01
N LYS A 10 21.18 3.89 3.58
CA LYS A 10 21.72 2.70 4.25
C LYS A 10 21.99 2.94 5.73
N ARG A 11 22.59 4.07 6.08
CA ARG A 11 22.86 4.46 7.48
C ARG A 11 21.57 4.59 8.28
N ASN A 12 20.55 5.19 7.69
CA ASN A 12 19.25 5.39 8.35
C ASN A 12 18.48 4.07 8.58
N HIS A 13 18.75 3.03 7.80
CA HIS A 13 18.18 1.69 7.96
C HIS A 13 18.97 0.78 8.93
N MET A 14 19.98 1.30 9.60
CA MET A 14 20.80 0.56 10.56
C MET A 14 20.61 1.09 11.98
N PRO A 15 20.94 0.27 13.03
CA PRO A 15 20.91 0.75 14.41
C PRO A 15 21.72 2.04 14.60
N GLY A 16 21.12 3.02 15.21
CA GLY A 16 21.66 4.38 15.33
C GLY A 16 21.23 5.34 14.22
N GLY A 17 20.55 4.85 13.17
CA GLY A 17 19.94 5.67 12.14
C GLY A 17 18.47 6.00 12.46
N MET A 18 17.79 6.64 11.50
CA MET A 18 16.44 7.16 11.69
C MET A 18 15.40 6.06 12.02
N MET A 19 15.49 4.87 11.41
CA MET A 19 14.58 3.76 11.72
C MET A 19 14.66 3.30 13.19
N SER A 20 15.74 3.64 13.91
CA SER A 20 15.90 3.30 15.32
C SER A 20 15.49 4.43 16.27
N TYR A 21 14.92 5.53 15.75
CA TYR A 21 14.63 6.74 16.52
C TYR A 21 13.74 6.47 17.75
N GLU A 22 12.66 5.70 17.58
CA GLU A 22 11.77 5.37 18.68
C GLU A 22 12.28 4.23 19.56
N SER A 23 12.94 3.23 18.97
CA SER A 23 13.48 2.06 19.68
C SER A 23 14.59 1.37 18.89
N ALA A 24 15.82 1.55 19.32
CA ALA A 24 16.97 0.84 18.76
C ALA A 24 16.87 -0.69 18.96
N ASP A 25 16.22 -1.15 20.04
CA ASP A 25 16.05 -2.57 20.33
C ASP A 25 14.99 -3.21 19.42
N ASP A 26 13.94 -2.48 19.03
CA ASP A 26 12.96 -2.98 18.06
C ASP A 26 13.59 -3.15 16.68
N LEU A 27 14.41 -2.20 16.23
CA LEU A 27 15.13 -2.34 14.95
C LEU A 27 16.12 -3.51 14.98
N LYS A 28 16.85 -3.71 16.05
CA LYS A 28 17.73 -4.89 16.20
C LYS A 28 16.96 -6.19 16.17
N PHE A 29 15.80 -6.21 16.83
CA PHE A 29 14.92 -7.38 16.84
C PHE A 29 14.34 -7.64 15.44
N TYR A 30 13.86 -6.60 14.75
CA TYR A 30 13.40 -6.69 13.36
C TYR A 30 14.49 -7.27 12.43
N ILE A 31 15.72 -6.77 12.51
CA ILE A 31 16.84 -7.25 11.69
C ILE A 31 17.14 -8.73 11.96
N SER A 32 17.06 -9.18 13.21
CA SER A 32 17.44 -10.53 13.63
C SER A 32 16.31 -11.57 13.53
N HIS A 33 15.05 -11.16 13.76
CA HIS A 33 13.90 -12.07 13.87
C HIS A 33 12.86 -11.86 12.75
N GLY A 34 12.99 -10.78 11.97
CA GLY A 34 12.14 -10.51 10.83
C GLY A 34 10.79 -9.86 11.18
N TYR A 35 10.63 -9.26 12.37
CA TYR A 35 9.45 -8.44 12.69
C TYR A 35 9.75 -7.52 13.88
N CYS A 36 8.96 -6.45 14.02
CA CYS A 36 8.96 -5.57 15.18
C CYS A 36 7.95 -6.11 16.21
N PRO A 37 8.36 -6.38 17.47
CA PRO A 37 7.44 -6.87 18.49
C PRO A 37 6.36 -5.85 18.82
N ASP A 38 5.15 -6.33 19.08
CA ASP A 38 4.00 -5.55 19.55
C ASP A 38 3.58 -4.39 18.62
N ASN A 39 4.20 -4.30 17.41
CA ASN A 39 3.89 -3.25 16.42
C ASN A 39 4.06 -3.78 14.99
N ALA A 40 2.97 -4.27 14.41
CA ALA A 40 2.97 -4.79 13.06
C ALA A 40 3.08 -3.68 12.00
N SER A 41 2.57 -2.46 12.25
CA SER A 41 2.71 -1.33 11.32
C SER A 41 4.18 -1.02 11.04
N LYS A 42 5.03 -0.94 12.08
CA LYS A 42 6.48 -0.76 11.88
C LYS A 42 7.11 -1.85 11.03
N THR A 43 6.66 -3.10 11.19
CA THR A 43 7.18 -4.21 10.37
C THR A 43 6.86 -4.01 8.89
N LEU A 44 5.60 -3.64 8.57
CA LEU A 44 5.18 -3.44 7.18
C LEU A 44 5.89 -2.24 6.54
N GLU A 45 5.94 -1.13 7.26
CA GLU A 45 6.65 0.10 6.85
C GLU A 45 8.13 -0.17 6.57
N TRP A 46 8.84 -0.75 7.54
CA TRP A 46 10.26 -1.03 7.40
C TRP A 46 10.56 -2.04 6.29
N ALA A 47 9.68 -3.02 6.10
CA ALA A 47 9.81 -3.98 5.00
C ALA A 47 9.69 -3.30 3.64
N PHE A 48 8.74 -2.37 3.48
CA PHE A 48 8.59 -1.59 2.25
C PHE A 48 9.79 -0.66 2.01
N GLN A 49 10.26 0.03 3.04
CA GLN A 49 11.44 0.90 2.96
C GLN A 49 12.71 0.11 2.60
N ASP A 50 12.92 -1.08 3.21
CA ASP A 50 14.01 -1.98 2.88
C ASP A 50 13.91 -2.49 1.42
N TRP A 51 12.69 -2.74 0.91
CA TRP A 51 12.51 -3.06 -0.49
C TRP A 51 12.96 -1.91 -1.41
N GLY A 52 12.57 -0.67 -1.13
CA GLY A 52 13.02 0.51 -1.87
C GLY A 52 14.55 0.65 -1.86
N ALA A 53 15.18 0.48 -0.67
CA ALA A 53 16.64 0.48 -0.53
C ALA A 53 17.30 -0.64 -1.35
N SER A 54 16.68 -1.83 -1.42
CA SER A 54 17.18 -2.95 -2.23
C SER A 54 17.20 -2.62 -3.72
N ARG A 55 16.12 -1.98 -4.23
CA ARG A 55 16.02 -1.55 -5.64
C ARG A 55 17.09 -0.51 -6.00
N MET A 56 17.27 0.49 -5.13
CA MET A 56 18.32 1.50 -5.33
C MET A 56 19.72 0.87 -5.30
N ALA A 57 20.00 0.01 -4.32
CA ALA A 57 21.28 -0.70 -4.23
C ALA A 57 21.59 -1.51 -5.50
N ALA A 58 20.60 -2.23 -6.03
CA ALA A 58 20.74 -3.02 -7.26
C ALA A 58 21.11 -2.15 -8.47
N ARG A 59 20.40 -1.02 -8.66
CA ARG A 59 20.69 -0.06 -9.74
C ARG A 59 22.07 0.58 -9.63
N LEU A 60 22.59 0.72 -8.42
CA LEU A 60 23.94 1.23 -8.16
C LEU A 60 25.04 0.16 -8.18
N GLY A 61 24.71 -1.09 -8.52
CA GLY A 61 25.67 -2.20 -8.53
C GLY A 61 26.13 -2.68 -7.14
N LYS A 62 25.47 -2.22 -6.07
CA LYS A 62 25.78 -2.60 -4.67
C LYS A 62 25.09 -3.94 -4.31
N HIS A 63 25.47 -5.01 -4.99
CA HIS A 63 24.78 -6.31 -4.94
C HIS A 63 24.68 -6.93 -3.55
N SER A 64 25.66 -6.72 -2.66
CA SER A 64 25.59 -7.22 -1.28
C SER A 64 24.49 -6.53 -0.49
N ASP A 65 24.43 -5.20 -0.59
CA ASP A 65 23.42 -4.39 0.08
C ASP A 65 22.02 -4.69 -0.49
N ALA A 66 21.91 -4.85 -1.81
CA ALA A 66 20.66 -5.23 -2.47
C ALA A 66 20.09 -6.53 -1.90
N ARG A 67 20.91 -7.59 -1.78
CA ARG A 67 20.47 -8.86 -1.20
C ARG A 67 20.11 -8.76 0.28
N MET A 68 20.86 -7.97 1.05
CA MET A 68 20.57 -7.75 2.46
C MET A 68 19.20 -7.09 2.65
N PHE A 69 18.94 -5.99 1.96
CA PHE A 69 17.69 -5.26 2.04
C PHE A 69 16.53 -6.05 1.45
N GLU A 70 16.73 -6.78 0.36
CA GLU A 70 15.71 -7.68 -0.21
C GLU A 70 15.29 -8.77 0.78
N LYS A 71 16.25 -9.36 1.51
CA LYS A 71 15.91 -10.31 2.57
C LYS A 71 15.06 -9.65 3.67
N ARG A 72 15.43 -8.45 4.10
CA ARG A 72 14.72 -7.71 5.14
C ARG A 72 13.32 -7.26 4.68
N SER A 73 13.14 -6.95 3.41
CA SER A 73 11.82 -6.56 2.87
C SER A 73 10.75 -7.64 3.00
N ARG A 74 11.14 -8.88 3.31
CA ARG A 74 10.25 -10.02 3.57
C ARG A 74 9.96 -10.24 5.05
N ALA A 75 10.34 -9.32 5.91
CA ALA A 75 10.17 -9.40 7.37
C ALA A 75 8.70 -9.51 7.82
N TRP A 76 7.74 -9.09 7.01
CA TRP A 76 6.31 -9.22 7.29
C TRP A 76 5.81 -10.69 7.33
N THR A 77 6.52 -11.62 6.69
CA THR A 77 6.06 -13.01 6.55
C THR A 77 5.83 -13.76 7.87
N PRO A 78 6.63 -13.58 8.92
CA PRO A 78 6.33 -14.18 10.24
C PRO A 78 5.04 -13.68 10.88
N LEU A 79 4.55 -12.50 10.47
CA LEU A 79 3.32 -11.91 10.98
C LEU A 79 2.06 -12.40 10.23
N PHE A 80 2.21 -13.14 9.13
CA PHE A 80 1.07 -13.68 8.40
C PHE A 80 0.46 -14.88 9.13
N ASN A 81 -0.81 -14.75 9.54
CA ASN A 81 -1.58 -15.84 10.09
C ASN A 81 -2.30 -16.60 8.96
N ALA A 82 -1.83 -17.81 8.66
CA ALA A 82 -2.36 -18.59 7.53
C ALA A 82 -3.79 -19.07 7.74
N GLU A 83 -4.22 -19.26 8.99
CA GLU A 83 -5.58 -19.67 9.32
C GLU A 83 -6.58 -18.54 9.07
N LEU A 84 -6.22 -17.33 9.49
CA LEU A 84 -7.04 -16.14 9.31
C LEU A 84 -6.80 -15.44 7.96
N GLY A 85 -5.69 -15.76 7.26
CA GLY A 85 -5.33 -15.17 5.98
C GLY A 85 -5.06 -13.67 6.05
N LEU A 86 -4.53 -13.17 7.15
CA LEU A 86 -4.23 -11.76 7.41
C LEU A 86 -2.92 -11.62 8.19
N VAL A 87 -2.35 -10.43 8.19
CA VAL A 87 -1.20 -10.08 9.03
C VAL A 87 -1.67 -9.70 10.42
N PHE A 88 -0.96 -10.19 11.45
CA PHE A 88 -1.24 -9.92 12.86
C PHE A 88 0.01 -9.55 13.63
N PRO A 89 -0.09 -8.70 14.66
CA PRO A 89 1.04 -8.38 15.54
C PRO A 89 1.44 -9.57 16.42
N LYS A 90 2.74 -9.69 16.65
CA LYS A 90 3.35 -10.67 17.55
C LYS A 90 4.11 -10.01 18.68
N LYS A 91 4.08 -10.66 19.84
CA LYS A 91 4.93 -10.36 20.99
C LYS A 91 6.39 -10.74 20.71
N ARG A 92 7.28 -10.25 21.53
CA ARG A 92 8.74 -10.58 21.47
C ARG A 92 9.04 -12.08 21.61
N ASN A 93 8.20 -12.84 22.31
CA ASN A 93 8.35 -14.31 22.48
C ASN A 93 7.81 -15.12 21.28
N GLY A 94 7.29 -14.46 20.24
CA GLY A 94 6.75 -15.08 19.03
C GLY A 94 5.28 -15.47 19.09
N GLU A 95 4.60 -15.31 20.23
CA GLU A 95 3.16 -15.52 20.35
C GLU A 95 2.40 -14.37 19.65
N TRP A 96 1.20 -14.66 19.18
CA TRP A 96 0.30 -13.61 18.69
C TRP A 96 -0.05 -12.66 19.83
N LEU A 97 -0.02 -11.35 19.56
CA LEU A 97 -0.47 -10.34 20.52
C LEU A 97 -1.97 -10.50 20.77
N HIS A 98 -2.71 -10.69 19.71
CA HIS A 98 -4.13 -11.06 19.66
C HIS A 98 -4.47 -11.67 18.29
N GLN A 99 -5.70 -12.14 18.11
CA GLN A 99 -6.23 -12.64 16.84
C GLN A 99 -7.59 -11.99 16.50
N ASP A 100 -7.91 -10.87 17.11
CA ASP A 100 -9.03 -10.03 16.72
C ASP A 100 -8.60 -9.11 15.55
N ALA A 101 -9.11 -9.41 14.35
CA ALA A 101 -8.71 -8.75 13.13
C ALA A 101 -9.18 -7.29 13.02
N LEU A 102 -10.13 -6.87 13.83
CA LEU A 102 -10.61 -5.49 13.91
C LEU A 102 -10.00 -4.70 15.07
N SER A 103 -9.16 -5.34 15.90
CA SER A 103 -8.44 -4.64 16.97
C SER A 103 -7.32 -3.77 16.42
N GLY A 104 -7.25 -2.52 16.87
CA GLY A 104 -6.14 -1.61 16.62
C GLY A 104 -4.89 -1.86 17.50
N ASN A 105 -4.95 -2.81 18.45
CA ASN A 105 -3.82 -3.09 19.32
C ASN A 105 -2.65 -3.71 18.53
N GLY A 106 -1.45 -3.13 18.66
CA GLY A 106 -0.28 -3.52 17.88
C GLY A 106 -0.24 -2.94 16.45
N TRP A 107 -1.09 -1.97 16.16
CA TRP A 107 -1.16 -1.22 14.92
C TRP A 107 -1.06 0.29 15.19
N VAL A 108 -0.58 1.02 14.22
CA VAL A 108 -0.66 2.49 14.16
C VAL A 108 -1.75 2.83 13.16
N GLU A 109 -2.83 3.45 13.64
CA GLU A 109 -3.96 3.93 12.82
C GLU A 109 -4.56 2.89 11.86
N ALA A 110 -4.47 1.62 12.20
CA ALA A 110 -4.94 0.52 11.37
C ALA A 110 -5.41 -0.68 12.22
N ASN A 111 -5.83 -1.73 11.56
CA ASN A 111 -6.05 -3.07 12.10
C ASN A 111 -5.59 -4.12 11.06
N SER A 112 -5.73 -5.40 11.38
CA SER A 112 -5.27 -6.48 10.48
C SER A 112 -5.98 -6.47 9.11
N TRP A 113 -7.27 -6.11 9.06
CA TRP A 113 -7.99 -6.00 7.79
C TRP A 113 -7.48 -4.85 6.92
N GLN A 114 -7.24 -3.68 7.49
CA GLN A 114 -6.80 -2.52 6.73
C GLN A 114 -5.35 -2.65 6.25
N ALA A 115 -4.45 -3.10 7.13
CA ALA A 115 -3.02 -3.08 6.88
C ALA A 115 -2.50 -4.27 6.04
N THR A 116 -3.18 -5.43 6.04
CA THR A 116 -2.70 -6.59 5.28
C THR A 116 -2.51 -6.29 3.79
N TRP A 117 -3.32 -5.43 3.23
CA TRP A 117 -3.31 -5.10 1.80
C TRP A 117 -2.26 -4.07 1.40
N SER A 118 -1.62 -3.40 2.36
CA SER A 118 -0.58 -2.39 2.09
C SER A 118 0.78 -2.96 1.67
N LEU A 119 0.88 -4.28 1.51
CA LEU A 119 2.09 -5.01 1.06
C LEU A 119 2.31 -4.88 -0.46
N SER A 120 2.27 -3.67 -0.99
CA SER A 120 2.36 -3.39 -2.43
C SER A 120 3.57 -4.00 -3.11
N HIS A 121 4.70 -4.09 -2.42
CA HIS A 121 5.96 -4.64 -2.94
C HIS A 121 6.02 -6.18 -2.99
N GLU A 122 5.11 -6.89 -2.32
CA GLU A 122 5.12 -8.36 -2.20
C GLU A 122 3.75 -8.98 -2.51
N LEU A 123 2.89 -8.31 -3.30
CA LEU A 123 1.55 -8.78 -3.64
C LEU A 123 1.51 -10.21 -4.21
N PRO A 124 2.39 -10.61 -5.15
CA PRO A 124 2.39 -11.99 -5.65
C PRO A 124 2.62 -13.03 -4.54
N LYS A 125 3.44 -12.69 -3.54
CA LYS A 125 3.69 -13.56 -2.40
C LYS A 125 2.51 -13.57 -1.44
N LEU A 126 1.88 -12.43 -1.19
CA LEU A 126 0.67 -12.35 -0.37
C LEU A 126 -0.46 -13.20 -0.99
N VAL A 127 -0.70 -13.08 -2.30
CA VAL A 127 -1.66 -13.91 -3.05
C VAL A 127 -1.38 -15.40 -2.83
N LYS A 128 -0.12 -15.81 -2.98
CA LYS A 128 0.29 -17.20 -2.75
C LYS A 128 0.04 -17.66 -1.31
N MET A 129 0.38 -16.85 -0.33
CA MET A 129 0.23 -17.17 1.09
C MET A 129 -1.24 -17.24 1.52
N MET A 130 -2.11 -16.47 0.90
CA MET A 130 -3.57 -16.56 1.10
C MET A 130 -4.21 -17.80 0.45
N GLY A 131 -3.45 -18.61 -0.28
CA GLY A 131 -3.93 -19.83 -0.93
C GLY A 131 -4.40 -19.64 -2.36
N GLY A 132 -3.92 -18.58 -3.02
CA GLY A 132 -4.11 -18.32 -4.45
C GLY A 132 -5.03 -17.14 -4.76
N ALA A 133 -5.13 -16.84 -6.04
CA ALA A 133 -5.78 -15.66 -6.58
C ALA A 133 -7.26 -15.53 -6.19
N ASP A 134 -8.01 -16.63 -6.23
CA ASP A 134 -9.44 -16.61 -5.88
C ASP A 134 -9.66 -16.27 -4.41
N LYS A 135 -8.96 -16.96 -3.50
CA LYS A 135 -9.08 -16.68 -2.06
C LYS A 135 -8.65 -15.28 -1.68
N PHE A 136 -7.59 -14.77 -2.33
CA PHE A 136 -7.13 -13.39 -2.17
C PHE A 136 -8.24 -12.40 -2.57
N CYS A 137 -8.78 -12.54 -3.78
CA CYS A 137 -9.84 -11.66 -4.27
C CYS A 137 -11.15 -11.80 -3.49
N GLU A 138 -11.55 -13.00 -3.10
CA GLU A 138 -12.75 -13.23 -2.29
C GLU A 138 -12.64 -12.54 -0.93
N LYS A 139 -11.48 -12.67 -0.27
CA LYS A 139 -11.25 -12.05 1.03
C LYS A 139 -11.21 -10.52 0.94
N LEU A 140 -10.52 -9.97 -0.05
CA LEU A 140 -10.48 -8.53 -0.27
C LEU A 140 -11.86 -7.99 -0.66
N ASN A 141 -12.60 -8.68 -1.53
CA ASN A 141 -13.96 -8.29 -1.90
C ASN A 141 -14.91 -8.30 -0.69
N PHE A 142 -14.82 -9.32 0.17
CA PHE A 142 -15.55 -9.34 1.43
C PHE A 142 -15.27 -8.08 2.28
N ALA A 143 -13.99 -7.66 2.39
CA ALA A 143 -13.63 -6.47 3.15
C ALA A 143 -14.28 -5.20 2.57
N PHE A 144 -14.31 -5.06 1.25
CA PHE A 144 -14.97 -3.94 0.58
C PHE A 144 -16.50 -3.95 0.76
N GLU A 145 -17.13 -5.12 0.65
CA GLU A 145 -18.58 -5.25 0.90
C GLU A 145 -18.94 -4.85 2.34
N GLN A 146 -18.14 -5.24 3.33
CA GLN A 146 -18.34 -4.86 4.73
C GLN A 146 -18.10 -3.36 4.99
N ALA A 147 -17.27 -2.70 4.18
CA ALA A 147 -16.95 -1.29 4.35
C ALA A 147 -17.92 -0.33 3.64
N ARG A 148 -18.82 -0.86 2.82
CA ARG A 148 -19.74 -0.08 1.98
C ARG A 148 -20.71 0.80 2.76
N ASP A 149 -21.18 0.35 3.91
CA ASP A 149 -22.23 1.02 4.70
C ASP A 149 -21.79 2.39 5.27
N LEU A 150 -20.49 2.58 5.46
CA LEU A 150 -19.90 3.88 5.86
C LEU A 150 -19.11 4.53 4.74
N ASP A 151 -19.44 4.24 3.48
CA ASP A 151 -18.83 4.83 2.30
C ASP A 151 -17.30 4.70 2.27
N PHE A 152 -16.76 3.60 2.85
CA PHE A 152 -15.32 3.31 2.98
C PHE A 152 -14.57 4.33 3.84
N VAL A 153 -15.23 5.04 4.74
CA VAL A 153 -14.64 6.06 5.60
C VAL A 153 -14.83 5.66 7.06
N TYR A 154 -13.76 5.19 7.67
CA TYR A 154 -13.72 4.79 9.08
C TYR A 154 -12.65 5.58 9.80
N ALA A 155 -12.89 5.90 11.09
CA ALA A 155 -11.86 6.46 11.93
C ALA A 155 -10.74 5.43 12.16
N TYR A 156 -9.52 5.79 11.86
CA TYR A 156 -8.28 5.01 12.02
C TYR A 156 -8.45 3.48 12.05
N SER A 157 -8.43 2.86 13.22
CA SER A 157 -8.52 1.39 13.34
C SER A 157 -9.90 0.79 13.11
N GLY A 158 -10.91 1.59 12.74
CA GLY A 158 -12.27 1.10 12.53
C GLY A 158 -12.47 0.41 11.18
N GLY A 159 -13.36 -0.59 11.13
CA GLY A 159 -13.84 -1.22 9.90
C GLY A 159 -12.84 -2.09 9.16
N TYR A 160 -13.26 -2.56 7.98
CA TYR A 160 -12.53 -3.54 7.17
C TYR A 160 -11.61 -2.88 6.13
N VAL A 161 -12.06 -1.81 5.50
CA VAL A 161 -11.33 -0.98 4.54
C VAL A 161 -11.61 0.46 4.87
N SER A 162 -10.58 1.30 4.92
CA SER A 162 -10.75 2.74 5.12
C SER A 162 -9.92 3.53 4.12
N TYR A 163 -10.58 4.46 3.46
CA TYR A 163 -9.95 5.47 2.60
C TYR A 163 -9.79 6.82 3.31
N ALA A 164 -10.01 6.82 4.61
CA ALA A 164 -9.74 7.96 5.47
C ALA A 164 -8.28 8.03 5.95
N ASN A 165 -7.47 7.01 5.61
CA ASN A 165 -6.07 6.92 6.03
C ASN A 165 -5.22 6.15 5.00
N GLN A 166 -3.90 6.38 5.00
CA GLN A 166 -2.93 5.89 4.02
C GLN A 166 -2.93 4.37 3.78
N PRO A 167 -3.05 3.50 4.78
CA PRO A 167 -3.04 2.05 4.55
C PRO A 167 -4.09 1.57 3.55
N GLY A 168 -5.18 2.34 3.36
CA GLY A 168 -6.26 2.01 2.44
C GLY A 168 -6.03 2.41 0.98
N CYS A 169 -5.13 3.36 0.71
CA CYS A 169 -5.07 4.08 -0.57
C CYS A 169 -4.92 3.19 -1.81
N SER A 170 -4.22 2.05 -1.71
CA SER A 170 -4.01 1.13 -2.83
C SER A 170 -4.99 -0.05 -2.88
N ASN A 171 -5.82 -0.25 -1.86
CA ASN A 171 -6.56 -1.51 -1.66
C ASN A 171 -7.51 -1.86 -2.82
N ALA A 172 -8.22 -0.89 -3.41
CA ALA A 172 -9.09 -1.14 -4.56
C ALA A 172 -8.33 -1.51 -5.84
N HIS A 173 -7.04 -1.14 -5.93
CA HIS A 173 -6.24 -1.34 -7.13
C HIS A 173 -5.62 -2.74 -7.22
N ILE A 174 -5.57 -3.49 -6.12
CA ILE A 174 -4.80 -4.74 -6.05
C ILE A 174 -5.54 -6.00 -6.49
N PHE A 175 -6.84 -5.95 -6.81
CA PHE A 175 -7.58 -7.09 -7.36
C PHE A 175 -6.99 -7.56 -8.71
N ALA A 176 -6.40 -6.65 -9.48
CA ALA A 176 -5.73 -6.99 -10.73
C ALA A 176 -4.59 -8.01 -10.53
N TYR A 177 -3.89 -7.95 -9.38
CA TYR A 177 -2.83 -8.90 -9.01
C TYR A 177 -3.37 -10.29 -8.65
N GLY A 178 -4.65 -10.39 -8.32
CA GLY A 178 -5.39 -11.65 -8.20
C GLY A 178 -6.12 -12.07 -9.49
N GLY A 179 -5.82 -11.43 -10.64
CA GLY A 179 -6.40 -11.76 -11.93
C GLY A 179 -7.86 -11.33 -12.12
N LYS A 180 -8.39 -10.44 -11.25
CA LYS A 180 -9.76 -9.93 -11.34
C LYS A 180 -9.79 -8.41 -11.54
N PRO A 181 -9.24 -7.88 -12.66
CA PRO A 181 -9.18 -6.43 -12.90
C PRO A 181 -10.53 -5.73 -12.93
N TRP A 182 -11.61 -6.44 -13.27
CA TRP A 182 -12.97 -5.90 -13.21
C TRP A 182 -13.41 -5.53 -11.79
N LEU A 183 -12.93 -6.24 -10.74
CA LEU A 183 -13.18 -5.84 -9.36
C LEU A 183 -12.40 -4.57 -8.99
N THR A 184 -11.16 -4.41 -9.49
CA THR A 184 -10.44 -3.13 -9.38
C THR A 184 -11.27 -2.00 -10.00
N GLN A 185 -11.75 -2.17 -11.24
CA GLN A 185 -12.56 -1.15 -11.93
C GLN A 185 -13.82 -0.80 -11.14
N TYR A 186 -14.52 -1.81 -10.65
CA TYR A 186 -15.75 -1.62 -9.86
C TYR A 186 -15.46 -0.89 -8.53
N TRP A 187 -14.53 -1.39 -7.72
CA TRP A 187 -14.29 -0.83 -6.40
C TRP A 187 -13.61 0.53 -6.43
N VAL A 188 -12.70 0.78 -7.37
CA VAL A 188 -12.11 2.12 -7.59
C VAL A 188 -13.21 3.13 -7.87
N ARG A 189 -14.19 2.78 -8.71
CA ARG A 189 -15.33 3.66 -9.01
C ARG A 189 -16.21 3.90 -7.78
N GLN A 190 -16.57 2.84 -7.05
CA GLN A 190 -17.35 2.95 -5.82
C GLN A 190 -16.68 3.83 -4.76
N VAL A 191 -15.38 3.64 -4.53
CA VAL A 191 -14.61 4.46 -3.59
C VAL A 191 -14.54 5.91 -4.06
N LYS A 192 -14.24 6.14 -5.36
CA LYS A 192 -14.16 7.51 -5.90
C LYS A 192 -15.46 8.29 -5.74
N GLU A 193 -16.57 7.63 -5.96
CA GLU A 193 -17.90 8.29 -5.89
C GLU A 193 -18.39 8.49 -4.46
N ARG A 194 -18.06 7.57 -3.54
CA ARG A 194 -18.58 7.58 -2.17
C ARG A 194 -17.61 8.26 -1.19
N ALA A 195 -16.35 7.81 -1.12
CA ALA A 195 -15.37 8.37 -0.19
C ALA A 195 -14.84 9.74 -0.64
N TYR A 196 -14.67 9.94 -1.96
CA TYR A 196 -14.06 11.14 -2.53
C TYR A 196 -14.96 11.91 -3.49
N GLY A 197 -16.26 11.68 -3.42
CA GLY A 197 -17.27 12.32 -4.29
C GLY A 197 -17.73 13.69 -3.84
N GLY A 198 -17.41 14.11 -2.61
CA GLY A 198 -17.82 15.40 -2.08
C GLY A 198 -17.14 16.57 -2.77
N ILE A 199 -17.87 17.70 -2.84
CA ILE A 199 -17.38 18.96 -3.43
C ILE A 199 -17.29 20.10 -2.40
N THR A 200 -17.53 19.77 -1.13
CA THR A 200 -17.47 20.72 -0.01
C THR A 200 -16.37 20.31 0.96
N PRO A 201 -15.76 21.24 1.71
CA PRO A 201 -14.65 20.93 2.61
C PRO A 201 -14.94 19.87 3.67
N ASP A 202 -16.20 19.76 4.10
CA ASP A 202 -16.68 18.78 5.09
C ASP A 202 -16.86 17.36 4.53
N LYS A 203 -16.77 17.18 3.21
CA LYS A 203 -16.99 15.89 2.54
C LYS A 203 -15.93 15.54 1.48
N GLY A 204 -14.94 16.38 1.28
CA GLY A 204 -14.03 16.29 0.13
C GLY A 204 -13.21 15.01 0.07
N TYR A 205 -12.62 14.60 1.18
CA TYR A 205 -11.65 13.49 1.23
C TYR A 205 -11.96 12.51 2.37
N GLY A 206 -13.20 12.09 2.50
CA GLY A 206 -13.58 11.11 3.49
C GLY A 206 -13.67 11.63 4.92
N GLY A 207 -13.52 12.94 5.14
CA GLY A 207 -13.72 13.58 6.46
C GLY A 207 -12.62 13.32 7.49
N HIS A 208 -11.42 12.87 7.06
CA HIS A 208 -10.22 12.65 7.88
C HIS A 208 -9.03 13.43 7.36
N ASP A 209 -7.83 13.03 7.75
CA ASP A 209 -6.60 13.70 7.38
C ASP A 209 -6.36 13.65 5.88
N GLU A 210 -5.95 14.77 5.31
CA GLU A 210 -5.61 14.85 3.89
C GLU A 210 -4.15 14.42 3.62
N ASP A 211 -3.31 14.49 4.64
CA ASP A 211 -1.92 14.04 4.66
C ASP A 211 -1.06 14.57 3.50
N GLU A 212 -0.84 15.88 3.52
CA GLU A 212 0.08 16.57 2.62
C GLU A 212 -0.23 16.39 1.12
N GLY A 213 -1.51 16.23 0.77
CA GLY A 213 -1.96 16.05 -0.61
C GLY A 213 -2.12 14.60 -1.05
N GLN A 214 -1.89 13.62 -0.17
CA GLN A 214 -1.98 12.20 -0.53
C GLN A 214 -3.40 11.78 -0.89
N MET A 215 -4.39 12.12 -0.07
CA MET A 215 -5.79 11.77 -0.33
C MET A 215 -6.30 12.44 -1.61
N GLY A 216 -5.95 13.70 -1.83
CA GLY A 216 -6.24 14.41 -3.08
C GLY A 216 -5.56 13.77 -4.29
N GLY A 217 -4.32 13.35 -4.15
CA GLY A 217 -3.58 12.63 -5.19
C GLY A 217 -4.24 11.30 -5.56
N VAL A 218 -4.61 10.47 -4.57
CA VAL A 218 -5.34 9.21 -4.79
C VAL A 218 -6.68 9.46 -5.49
N SER A 219 -7.45 10.44 -5.00
CA SER A 219 -8.72 10.84 -5.61
C SER A 219 -8.56 11.26 -7.07
N ALA A 220 -7.51 12.03 -7.39
CA ALA A 220 -7.22 12.46 -8.75
C ALA A 220 -6.84 11.28 -9.66
N LEU A 221 -5.98 10.37 -9.20
CA LEU A 221 -5.60 9.18 -9.96
C LEU A 221 -6.80 8.24 -10.19
N MET A 222 -7.67 8.05 -9.21
CA MET A 222 -8.94 7.32 -9.39
C MET A 222 -9.82 7.99 -10.44
N ALA A 223 -9.93 9.33 -10.42
CA ALA A 223 -10.70 10.07 -11.42
C ALA A 223 -10.14 9.93 -12.83
N LEU A 224 -8.81 9.88 -12.97
CA LEU A 224 -8.11 9.63 -14.24
C LEU A 224 -8.22 8.18 -14.73
N GLY A 225 -8.50 7.24 -13.82
CA GLY A 225 -8.52 5.81 -14.11
C GLY A 225 -7.12 5.22 -14.30
N LEU A 226 -6.11 5.82 -13.70
CA LEU A 226 -4.71 5.38 -13.74
C LEU A 226 -4.17 5.24 -12.32
N PHE A 227 -3.42 4.19 -12.06
CA PHE A 227 -2.74 4.00 -10.78
C PHE A 227 -1.47 3.16 -10.94
N SER A 228 -0.49 3.38 -10.08
CA SER A 228 0.69 2.52 -9.96
C SER A 228 0.85 2.11 -8.50
N VAL A 229 0.62 0.83 -8.21
CA VAL A 229 0.64 0.30 -6.83
C VAL A 229 2.03 0.40 -6.21
N THR A 230 3.08 0.20 -7.00
CA THR A 230 4.49 0.21 -6.55
C THR A 230 5.23 1.51 -6.88
N GLY A 231 4.53 2.50 -7.45
CA GLY A 231 5.10 3.82 -7.69
C GLY A 231 6.20 3.87 -8.75
N THR A 232 6.07 3.08 -9.82
CA THR A 232 7.01 3.11 -10.97
C THR A 232 8.45 2.64 -10.65
N GLU A 233 8.62 1.73 -9.71
CA GLU A 233 9.94 1.17 -9.33
C GLU A 233 10.60 0.32 -10.44
N SER A 234 9.83 -0.08 -11.43
CA SER A 234 10.27 -0.91 -12.56
C SER A 234 11.17 -0.14 -13.51
N ASP A 235 12.07 -0.85 -14.20
CA ASP A 235 12.86 -0.30 -15.30
C ASP A 235 11.97 0.09 -16.50
N THR A 236 10.76 -0.47 -16.55
CA THR A 236 9.68 -0.07 -17.48
C THR A 236 8.48 0.37 -16.65
N PRO A 237 8.39 1.66 -16.28
CA PRO A 237 7.28 2.18 -15.51
C PRO A 237 5.94 1.96 -16.22
N TYR A 238 4.91 1.59 -15.46
CA TYR A 238 3.56 1.37 -16.00
C TYR A 238 2.49 1.91 -15.05
N TYR A 239 1.32 2.13 -15.61
CA TYR A 239 0.09 2.40 -14.86
C TYR A 239 -0.93 1.30 -15.13
N ASP A 240 -1.58 0.83 -14.07
CA ASP A 240 -2.80 0.03 -14.18
C ASP A 240 -3.94 0.91 -14.68
N ILE A 241 -4.72 0.39 -15.61
CA ILE A 241 -5.92 1.06 -16.13
C ILE A 241 -7.11 0.60 -15.29
N THR A 242 -7.80 1.56 -14.68
CA THR A 242 -8.97 1.32 -13.85
C THR A 242 -10.25 1.87 -14.51
N SER A 243 -11.11 2.57 -13.79
CA SER A 243 -12.38 3.11 -14.32
C SER A 243 -12.43 4.63 -14.15
N PRO A 244 -12.01 5.41 -15.16
CA PRO A 244 -12.07 6.86 -15.11
C PRO A 244 -13.51 7.37 -14.96
N ILE A 245 -13.68 8.54 -14.32
CA ILE A 245 -15.02 9.14 -14.13
C ILE A 245 -15.43 10.07 -15.28
N PHE A 246 -14.54 10.39 -16.22
CA PHE A 246 -14.77 11.29 -17.32
C PHE A 246 -14.80 10.53 -18.66
N ASP A 247 -15.61 11.00 -19.60
CA ASP A 247 -15.66 10.44 -20.96
C ASP A 247 -14.40 10.73 -21.75
N LYS A 248 -13.76 11.86 -21.48
CA LYS A 248 -12.50 12.24 -22.12
C LYS A 248 -11.62 13.04 -21.18
N ILE A 249 -10.35 12.66 -21.14
CA ILE A 249 -9.30 13.33 -20.39
C ILE A 249 -8.15 13.65 -21.34
N THR A 250 -7.65 14.88 -21.32
CA THR A 250 -6.47 15.29 -22.09
C THR A 250 -5.43 15.86 -21.15
N ILE A 251 -4.27 15.22 -21.10
CA ILE A 251 -3.13 15.63 -20.29
C ILE A 251 -2.13 16.32 -21.23
N LYS A 252 -1.77 17.58 -20.93
CA LYS A 252 -0.66 18.25 -21.61
C LYS A 252 0.66 17.65 -21.12
N LEU A 253 1.48 17.20 -22.05
CA LEU A 253 2.81 16.68 -21.75
C LEU A 253 3.85 17.80 -21.74
N ASN A 254 4.85 17.67 -20.87
CA ASN A 254 6.02 18.54 -20.92
C ASN A 254 7.00 18.00 -21.97
N GLY A 255 7.24 18.77 -23.02
CA GLY A 255 8.14 18.43 -24.13
C GLY A 255 9.61 18.23 -23.74
N ASP A 256 10.02 18.67 -22.53
CA ASP A 256 11.37 18.42 -22.01
C ASP A 256 11.58 16.95 -21.56
N TYR A 257 10.49 16.24 -21.29
CA TYR A 257 10.52 14.88 -20.74
C TYR A 257 9.75 13.85 -21.58
N CYS A 258 8.85 14.31 -22.44
CA CYS A 258 7.94 13.42 -23.17
C CYS A 258 7.98 13.73 -24.67
N GLU A 259 7.91 12.70 -25.50
CA GLU A 259 7.60 12.85 -26.92
C GLU A 259 6.11 13.17 -27.09
N GLY A 260 5.80 14.15 -27.96
CA GLY A 260 4.44 14.62 -28.19
C GLY A 260 4.00 15.73 -27.23
N SER A 261 2.80 16.26 -27.46
CA SER A 261 2.25 17.41 -26.72
C SER A 261 1.10 17.05 -25.79
N THR A 262 0.43 15.93 -26.02
CA THR A 262 -0.75 15.50 -25.25
C THR A 262 -0.83 13.99 -25.14
N PHE A 263 -1.38 13.54 -24.02
CA PHE A 263 -1.87 12.18 -23.81
C PHE A 263 -3.38 12.22 -23.57
N THR A 264 -4.15 11.45 -24.32
CA THR A 264 -5.61 11.46 -24.23
C THR A 264 -6.16 10.10 -23.83
N ILE A 265 -7.03 10.10 -22.82
CA ILE A 265 -7.85 8.95 -22.44
C ILE A 265 -9.28 9.21 -22.94
N THR A 266 -9.85 8.27 -23.67
CA THR A 266 -11.25 8.32 -24.09
C THR A 266 -11.94 7.04 -23.63
N THR A 267 -13.08 7.18 -22.99
CA THR A 267 -13.89 6.07 -22.51
C THR A 267 -15.13 5.87 -23.39
N HIS A 268 -15.57 4.64 -23.48
CA HIS A 268 -16.80 4.28 -24.19
C HIS A 268 -17.68 3.49 -23.22
N ASN A 269 -18.98 3.81 -23.19
CA ASN A 269 -19.97 3.20 -22.27
C ASN A 269 -19.54 3.34 -20.79
N ASN A 270 -19.09 4.53 -20.42
CA ASN A 270 -18.61 4.85 -19.09
C ASN A 270 -19.77 4.97 -18.10
N SER A 271 -20.23 3.84 -17.58
CA SER A 271 -21.25 3.77 -16.52
C SER A 271 -20.64 3.40 -15.19
N ALA A 272 -21.27 3.89 -14.10
CA ALA A 272 -20.90 3.54 -12.72
C ALA A 272 -21.26 2.07 -12.40
#